data_ff5c1a7dab41aa7bf0419e805ae5cde8
#
_entry.id   ff5c1a7dab41aa7bf0419e805ae5cde8
#
_cell.length_a   1.000
_cell.length_b   1.000
_cell.length_c   1.000
_cell.angle_alpha   90.00
_cell.angle_beta   90.00
_cell.angle_gamma   90.00
#
_symmetry.space_group_name_H-M   'P 1'
#
loop_
_entity.id
_entity.type
_entity.pdbx_description
1 polymer ?
#
loop_
_entity_poly.entity_id
_entity_poly.type
_entity_poly.pdbx_seq_one_letter_code
_entity_poly.pdbx_strand_id
1 'polypeptide(L)'
;MKIKARYLLTVARTLLIPAGMLFFSSCEEYKIIQEEVDPGETVLFQTQIQPIFNNKCITCHKGTRNPDLRDGNSYESLTTGEYVDLPAADSKLYKKIISSSHTSFTIDPEKQLIFNWIDQGAPEN
;
A
#
# COMPACT_ATOMS: atom_id res chain seq x y z
N MET A 1 31.64 -30.15 -54.76
CA MET A 1 31.27 -28.80 -54.25
C MET A 1 29.95 -28.73 -53.47
N LYS A 2 29.21 -29.82 -53.32
CA LYS A 2 27.92 -29.87 -52.61
C LYS A 2 28.01 -30.09 -51.06
N ILE A 3 29.14 -30.56 -50.56
CA ILE A 3 29.35 -30.92 -49.15
C ILE A 3 29.63 -29.68 -48.27
N LYS A 4 30.33 -28.68 -48.82
CA LYS A 4 30.65 -27.45 -48.06
C LYS A 4 29.44 -26.56 -47.75
N ALA A 5 28.43 -26.58 -48.63
CA ALA A 5 27.20 -25.78 -48.41
C ALA A 5 26.30 -26.35 -47.30
N ARG A 6 26.29 -27.65 -47.11
CA ARG A 6 25.51 -28.32 -46.06
C ARG A 6 26.12 -28.13 -44.68
N TYR A 7 27.44 -28.05 -44.56
CA TYR A 7 28.15 -27.78 -43.31
C TYR A 7 27.97 -26.35 -42.84
N LEU A 8 27.98 -25.38 -43.76
CA LEU A 8 27.73 -23.97 -43.44
C LEU A 8 26.30 -23.73 -42.93
N LEU A 9 25.31 -24.41 -43.48
CA LEU A 9 23.91 -24.31 -43.06
C LEU A 9 23.65 -24.96 -41.68
N THR A 10 24.35 -26.06 -41.37
CA THR A 10 24.23 -26.70 -40.05
C THR A 10 24.93 -25.92 -38.96
N VAL A 11 26.08 -25.32 -39.21
CA VAL A 11 26.80 -24.50 -38.24
C VAL A 11 26.05 -23.18 -37.98
N ALA A 12 25.45 -22.55 -39.00
CA ALA A 12 24.61 -21.36 -38.82
C ALA A 12 23.33 -21.65 -38.01
N ARG A 13 22.77 -22.86 -38.15
CA ARG A 13 21.55 -23.25 -37.45
C ARG A 13 21.78 -23.57 -35.96
N THR A 14 22.98 -24.07 -35.61
CA THR A 14 23.36 -24.39 -34.23
C THR A 14 23.80 -23.16 -33.43
N LEU A 15 24.26 -22.08 -34.09
CA LEU A 15 24.66 -20.84 -33.45
C LEU A 15 23.48 -19.89 -33.15
N LEU A 16 22.35 -20.02 -33.86
CA LEU A 16 21.18 -19.18 -33.68
C LEU A 16 20.29 -19.60 -32.50
N ILE A 17 20.37 -20.86 -32.04
CA ILE A 17 19.53 -21.39 -30.97
C ILE A 17 19.98 -20.90 -29.58
N PRO A 18 21.27 -20.83 -29.23
CA PRO A 18 21.69 -20.35 -27.90
C PRO A 18 21.58 -18.84 -27.71
N ALA A 19 21.57 -18.04 -28.79
CA ALA A 19 21.43 -16.59 -28.67
C ALA A 19 19.99 -16.15 -28.30
N GLY A 20 18.98 -16.95 -28.66
CA GLY A 20 17.57 -16.67 -28.33
C GLY A 20 17.18 -17.00 -26.88
N MET A 21 17.95 -17.82 -26.17
CA MET A 21 17.62 -18.26 -24.81
C MET A 21 18.11 -17.31 -23.70
N LEU A 22 18.91 -16.30 -24.02
CA LEU A 22 19.47 -15.37 -23.02
C LEU A 22 18.58 -14.17 -22.71
N PHE A 23 17.44 -14.01 -23.41
CA PHE A 23 16.57 -12.85 -23.21
C PHE A 23 15.37 -13.10 -22.28
N PHE A 24 15.21 -14.30 -21.71
CA PHE A 24 14.05 -14.61 -20.87
C PHE A 24 14.33 -14.68 -19.36
N SER A 25 15.49 -14.20 -18.90
CA SER A 25 15.86 -14.22 -17.49
C SER A 25 15.82 -12.85 -16.82
N SER A 26 14.83 -12.02 -17.13
CA SER A 26 14.60 -10.79 -16.36
C SER A 26 13.12 -10.70 -15.97
N CYS A 27 12.64 -11.67 -15.22
CA CYS A 27 11.60 -11.43 -14.26
C CYS A 27 12.29 -11.05 -12.94
N GLU A 28 12.57 -9.79 -12.73
CA GLU A 28 12.77 -9.29 -11.38
C GLU A 28 11.43 -9.45 -10.68
N GLU A 29 11.37 -10.44 -9.78
CA GLU A 29 10.30 -10.57 -8.82
C GLU A 29 10.34 -9.31 -7.95
N TYR A 30 9.49 -8.33 -8.28
CA TYR A 30 9.29 -7.15 -7.45
C TYR A 30 8.66 -7.63 -6.13
N LYS A 31 9.53 -7.98 -5.20
CA LYS A 31 9.13 -8.28 -3.83
C LYS A 31 8.66 -6.96 -3.23
N ILE A 32 7.35 -6.75 -3.21
CA ILE A 32 6.74 -5.72 -2.36
C ILE A 32 7.13 -6.10 -0.94
N ILE A 33 8.17 -5.45 -0.41
CA ILE A 33 8.43 -5.48 1.02
C ILE A 33 7.24 -4.73 1.60
N GLN A 34 6.24 -5.47 2.06
CA GLN A 34 5.28 -4.93 2.99
C GLN A 34 6.10 -4.58 4.22
N GLU A 35 6.37 -3.31 4.40
CA GLU A 35 6.96 -2.81 5.63
C GLU A 35 5.98 -3.20 6.74
N GLU A 36 6.32 -4.28 7.44
CA GLU A 36 5.57 -4.77 8.58
C GLU A 36 5.71 -3.68 9.64
N VAL A 37 4.62 -2.98 9.92
CA VAL A 37 4.60 -1.89 10.90
C VAL A 37 4.99 -2.49 12.24
N ASP A 38 6.19 -2.16 12.75
CA ASP A 38 6.66 -2.60 14.05
C ASP A 38 5.68 -2.06 15.12
N PRO A 39 5.06 -2.92 15.94
CA PRO A 39 4.13 -2.48 16.98
C PRO A 39 4.75 -1.50 18.00
N GLY A 40 6.08 -1.44 18.07
CA GLY A 40 6.83 -0.55 18.95
C GLY A 40 7.22 0.80 18.32
N GLU A 41 7.02 0.98 17.01
CA GLU A 41 7.36 2.24 16.33
C GLU A 41 6.25 3.28 16.53
N THR A 42 6.66 4.53 16.81
CA THR A 42 5.71 5.65 16.93
C THR A 42 5.13 5.98 15.57
N VAL A 43 3.82 5.87 15.44
CA VAL A 43 3.10 6.23 14.21
C VAL A 43 2.91 7.75 14.16
N LEU A 44 3.32 8.34 13.03
CA LEU A 44 3.25 9.78 12.81
C LEU A 44 1.97 10.15 12.05
N PHE A 45 1.16 11.04 12.64
CA PHE A 45 -0.11 11.46 12.05
C PHE A 45 0.10 12.15 10.69
N GLN A 46 0.94 13.18 10.66
CA GLN A 46 1.10 14.02 9.46
C GLN A 46 1.71 13.28 8.27
N THR A 47 2.66 12.38 8.52
CA THR A 47 3.43 11.74 7.46
C THR A 47 2.95 10.35 7.09
N GLN A 48 2.20 9.67 7.98
CA GLN A 48 1.77 8.30 7.75
C GLN A 48 0.23 8.16 7.70
N ILE A 49 -0.51 8.82 8.58
CA ILE A 49 -1.97 8.69 8.64
C ILE A 49 -2.66 9.66 7.67
N GLN A 50 -2.30 10.94 7.69
CA GLN A 50 -2.92 11.94 6.82
C GLN A 50 -2.83 11.60 5.33
N PRO A 51 -1.71 11.07 4.79
CA PRO A 51 -1.65 10.61 3.40
C PRO A 51 -2.67 9.51 3.06
N ILE A 52 -2.98 8.60 4.01
CA ILE A 52 -4.04 7.60 3.78
C ILE A 52 -5.39 8.30 3.58
N PHE A 53 -5.71 9.26 4.44
CA PHE A 53 -6.96 10.01 4.31
C PHE A 53 -7.04 10.78 3.01
N ASN A 54 -5.96 11.47 2.62
CA ASN A 54 -5.88 12.23 1.38
C ASN A 54 -6.09 11.35 0.14
N ASN A 55 -5.57 10.15 0.14
CA ASN A 55 -5.65 9.25 -1.01
C ASN A 55 -6.94 8.43 -1.06
N LYS A 56 -7.53 8.10 0.09
CA LYS A 56 -8.59 7.09 0.18
C LYS A 56 -9.94 7.64 0.64
N CYS A 57 -9.96 8.71 1.43
CA CYS A 57 -11.14 9.10 2.20
C CYS A 57 -11.73 10.45 1.82
N ILE A 58 -10.91 11.44 1.44
CA ILE A 58 -11.37 12.82 1.20
C ILE A 58 -12.33 12.98 0.02
N THR A 59 -12.38 12.01 -0.91
CA THR A 59 -13.37 12.03 -1.98
C THR A 59 -14.80 12.15 -1.44
N CYS A 60 -15.08 11.51 -0.29
CA CYS A 60 -16.37 11.56 0.39
C CYS A 60 -16.34 12.43 1.66
N HIS A 61 -15.19 12.49 2.36
CA HIS A 61 -15.02 13.14 3.67
C HIS A 61 -14.31 14.49 3.55
N LYS A 62 -14.90 15.42 2.79
CA LYS A 62 -14.36 16.75 2.47
C LYS A 62 -15.17 17.90 3.09
N GLY A 63 -15.66 17.72 4.33
CA GLY A 63 -16.42 18.73 5.07
C GLY A 63 -17.94 18.65 4.88
N THR A 64 -18.45 17.95 3.85
CA THR A 64 -19.89 17.73 3.67
C THR A 64 -20.41 16.46 4.34
N ARG A 65 -19.50 15.60 4.76
CA ARG A 65 -19.77 14.34 5.49
C ARG A 65 -18.75 14.18 6.60
N ASN A 66 -19.24 14.04 7.83
CA ASN A 66 -18.37 13.82 8.99
C ASN A 66 -17.77 12.40 9.03
N PRO A 67 -16.53 12.28 9.57
CA PRO A 67 -15.60 13.37 9.89
C PRO A 67 -15.06 14.07 8.63
N ASP A 68 -14.59 15.32 8.76
CA ASP A 68 -13.83 16.00 7.71
C ASP A 68 -12.39 15.50 7.76
N LEU A 69 -11.94 14.81 6.71
CA LEU A 69 -10.63 14.14 6.69
C LEU A 69 -9.59 14.90 5.84
N ARG A 70 -9.89 16.14 5.46
CA ARG A 70 -8.93 16.99 4.74
C ARG A 70 -7.76 17.38 5.64
N ASP A 71 -6.62 17.56 5.03
CA ASP A 71 -5.45 18.12 5.68
C ASP A 71 -5.79 19.44 6.40
N GLY A 72 -5.24 19.61 7.61
CA GLY A 72 -5.54 20.73 8.51
C GLY A 72 -6.87 20.65 9.26
N ASN A 73 -7.80 19.76 8.90
CA ASN A 73 -9.09 19.61 9.59
C ASN A 73 -9.29 18.22 10.22
N SER A 74 -8.62 17.24 9.69
CA SER A 74 -8.85 15.83 10.00
C SER A 74 -8.61 15.49 11.48
N TYR A 75 -7.51 15.97 12.04
CA TYR A 75 -7.17 15.70 13.45
C TYR A 75 -8.23 16.22 14.40
N GLU A 76 -8.58 17.50 14.29
CA GLU A 76 -9.62 18.11 15.12
C GLU A 76 -10.97 17.41 14.93
N SER A 77 -11.34 17.12 13.67
CA SER A 77 -12.60 16.44 13.36
C SER A 77 -12.69 15.03 13.93
N LEU A 78 -11.57 14.31 13.99
CA LEU A 78 -11.50 12.96 14.54
C LEU A 78 -11.56 12.96 16.08
N THR A 79 -10.83 13.86 16.72
CA THR A 79 -10.72 13.93 18.18
C THR A 79 -11.97 14.54 18.81
N THR A 80 -12.46 15.67 18.31
CA THR A 80 -13.69 16.31 18.83
C THR A 80 -14.96 15.49 18.53
N GLY A 81 -14.94 14.70 17.44
CA GLY A 81 -16.05 13.82 17.08
C GLY A 81 -16.04 12.45 17.78
N GLU A 82 -15.08 12.20 18.66
CA GLU A 82 -14.91 10.92 19.38
C GLU A 82 -14.78 9.73 18.40
N TYR A 83 -13.98 9.90 17.34
CA TYR A 83 -13.78 8.82 16.37
C TYR A 83 -12.58 7.92 16.71
N VAL A 84 -11.69 8.39 17.60
CA VAL A 84 -10.40 7.76 17.91
C VAL A 84 -10.24 7.41 19.39
N ASP A 85 -11.33 7.02 20.05
CA ASP A 85 -11.31 6.62 21.45
C ASP A 85 -10.59 5.28 21.66
N LEU A 86 -10.03 5.10 22.88
CA LEU A 86 -9.44 3.84 23.32
C LEU A 86 -10.51 2.92 23.96
N PRO A 87 -10.34 1.59 23.81
CA PRO A 87 -9.29 0.90 23.06
C PRO A 87 -9.48 1.03 21.55
N ALA A 88 -8.37 1.02 20.78
CA ALA A 88 -8.38 1.22 19.33
C ALA A 88 -9.37 0.33 18.57
N ALA A 89 -9.51 -0.93 18.98
CA ALA A 89 -10.47 -1.89 18.39
C ALA A 89 -11.93 -1.43 18.50
N ASP A 90 -12.25 -0.60 19.49
CA ASP A 90 -13.58 -0.09 19.77
C ASP A 90 -13.86 1.29 19.18
N SER A 91 -12.82 1.97 18.70
CA SER A 91 -12.95 3.31 18.11
C SER A 91 -13.90 3.33 16.90
N LYS A 92 -14.64 4.42 16.73
CA LYS A 92 -15.57 4.58 15.61
C LYS A 92 -14.84 4.54 14.26
N LEU A 93 -13.65 5.13 14.18
CA LEU A 93 -12.83 5.13 12.96
C LEU A 93 -12.42 3.72 12.56
N TYR A 94 -11.81 2.95 13.47
CA TYR A 94 -11.34 1.61 13.16
C TYR A 94 -12.49 0.67 12.79
N LYS A 95 -13.55 0.65 13.60
CA LYS A 95 -14.76 -0.14 13.28
C LYS A 95 -15.33 0.21 11.91
N LYS A 96 -15.25 1.47 11.51
CA LYS A 96 -15.74 1.90 10.21
C LYS A 96 -14.87 1.41 9.05
N ILE A 97 -13.55 1.56 9.15
CA ILE A 97 -12.65 1.13 8.05
C ILE A 97 -12.63 -0.39 7.84
N ILE A 98 -12.89 -1.19 8.88
CA ILE A 98 -13.00 -2.66 8.75
C ILE A 98 -14.41 -3.13 8.37
N SER A 99 -15.42 -2.26 8.39
CA SER A 99 -16.79 -2.63 8.03
C SER A 99 -16.94 -2.92 6.53
N SER A 100 -17.94 -3.71 6.16
CA SER A 100 -18.24 -4.09 4.77
C SER A 100 -18.41 -2.89 3.84
N SER A 101 -18.83 -1.74 4.37
CA SER A 101 -19.05 -0.52 3.58
C SER A 101 -17.77 0.27 3.32
N HIS A 102 -16.66 -0.01 4.01
CA HIS A 102 -15.41 0.77 3.92
C HIS A 102 -14.16 -0.08 3.74
N THR A 103 -14.20 -1.38 4.02
CA THR A 103 -13.00 -2.24 4.01
C THR A 103 -12.26 -2.31 2.67
N SER A 104 -12.95 -1.99 1.57
CA SER A 104 -12.35 -1.97 0.23
C SER A 104 -11.55 -0.69 -0.08
N PHE A 105 -11.68 0.36 0.72
CA PHE A 105 -10.95 1.62 0.50
C PHE A 105 -9.53 1.61 1.03
N THR A 106 -9.22 0.76 2.02
CA THR A 106 -7.91 0.63 2.64
C THR A 106 -7.40 -0.80 2.55
N ILE A 107 -6.09 -0.96 2.40
CA ILE A 107 -5.41 -2.26 2.48
C ILE A 107 -5.07 -2.60 3.93
N ASP A 108 -4.74 -3.86 4.21
CA ASP A 108 -4.51 -4.31 5.59
C ASP A 108 -3.35 -3.61 6.30
N PRO A 109 -2.21 -3.27 5.65
CA PRO A 109 -1.17 -2.45 6.27
C PRO A 109 -1.66 -1.05 6.68
N GLU A 110 -2.51 -0.40 5.86
CA GLU A 110 -3.08 0.91 6.19
C GLU A 110 -4.03 0.83 7.39
N LYS A 111 -4.84 -0.24 7.47
CA LYS A 111 -5.72 -0.49 8.61
C LYS A 111 -4.92 -0.71 9.90
N GLN A 112 -3.82 -1.48 9.80
CA GLN A 112 -2.94 -1.74 10.94
C GLN A 112 -2.24 -0.45 11.41
N LEU A 113 -1.79 0.39 10.48
CA LEU A 113 -1.17 1.67 10.78
C LEU A 113 -2.14 2.60 11.52
N ILE A 114 -3.39 2.71 11.04
CA ILE A 114 -4.43 3.49 11.70
C ILE A 114 -4.74 2.91 13.09
N PHE A 115 -4.82 1.58 13.22
CA PHE A 115 -5.01 0.93 14.51
C PHE A 115 -3.91 1.28 15.50
N ASN A 116 -2.64 1.13 15.10
CA ASN A 116 -1.49 1.41 15.96
C ASN A 116 -1.45 2.88 16.39
N TRP A 117 -1.77 3.80 15.47
CA TRP A 117 -1.87 5.23 15.80
C TRP A 117 -2.93 5.51 16.87
N ILE A 118 -4.11 4.90 16.74
CA ILE A 118 -5.18 5.06 17.75
C ILE A 118 -4.74 4.43 19.07
N ASP A 119 -4.15 3.24 19.04
CA ASP A 119 -3.71 2.52 20.24
C ASP A 119 -2.62 3.26 21.01
N GLN A 120 -1.81 4.07 20.31
CA GLN A 120 -0.84 5.00 20.87
C GLN A 120 -1.47 6.31 21.43
N GLY A 121 -2.79 6.40 21.45
CA GLY A 121 -3.52 7.57 21.94
C GLY A 121 -3.77 8.65 20.89
N ALA A 122 -3.67 8.29 19.61
CA ALA A 122 -3.92 9.18 18.47
C ALA A 122 -3.18 10.54 18.57
N PRO A 123 -1.85 10.57 18.71
CA PRO A 123 -1.10 11.81 18.85
C PRO A 123 -1.13 12.64 17.57
N GLU A 124 -1.13 13.98 17.72
CA GLU A 124 -0.89 14.94 16.63
C GLU A 124 0.62 15.21 16.51
N ASN A 125 1.29 14.48 15.63
CA ASN A 125 2.76 14.56 15.51
C ASN A 125 3.23 14.52 14.04
#